data_abed1d4ae6fcd84a0da8bf9b57b76a06
#
_entry.id   abed1d4ae6fcd84a0da8bf9b57b76a06
#
_cell.length_a   1.000
_cell.length_b   1.000
_cell.length_c   1.000
_cell.angle_alpha   90.00
_cell.angle_beta   90.00
_cell.angle_gamma   90.00
#
_symmetry.space_group_name_H-M   'P 1'
#
loop_
_entity.id
_entity.type
_entity.pdbx_description
1 polymer ?
#
loop_
_entity_poly.entity_id
_entity_poly.type
_entity_poly.pdbx_seq_one_letter_code
_entity_poly.pdbx_strand_id
1 'polypeptide(L)'
;IHFWTAYTMKIMQMATISLISLGSFCAISNATYAAPAFSSASSDQKQWVGKPAPSFKLQDQNAKWHELKQYQGKWVVLYFYPKDDSPGCTQEANQFKALYPQFSKNNAVVLGVSLDDVQSHQKFSKKLGLNFPILADHNHQLANQLGIVRNLGIAKIAKRETFLIDPQGTVVYHYSSVNTQTHAGQVLADIQ
;
A
#
# COMPACT_ATOMS: atom_id res chain seq x y z
N ILE A 1 1.54 -47.63 -31.63
CA ILE A 1 1.99 -47.33 -33.00
C ILE A 1 2.64 -45.94 -32.93
N HIS A 2 3.92 -45.95 -32.82
CA HIS A 2 5.05 -45.24 -33.41
C HIS A 2 4.74 -43.92 -34.14
N PHE A 3 5.46 -42.81 -33.87
CA PHE A 3 6.65 -42.41 -34.62
C PHE A 3 7.44 -41.33 -33.86
N TRP A 4 8.68 -41.67 -33.61
CA TRP A 4 9.81 -40.80 -33.31
C TRP A 4 10.20 -40.03 -34.58
N THR A 5 10.71 -38.82 -34.46
CA THR A 5 11.88 -38.38 -35.21
C THR A 5 12.61 -37.22 -34.53
N ALA A 6 13.81 -37.51 -34.14
CA ALA A 6 14.88 -36.58 -33.77
C ALA A 6 15.37 -35.80 -34.99
N TYR A 7 15.79 -34.56 -34.83
CA TYR A 7 16.65 -33.89 -35.80
C TYR A 7 17.91 -33.35 -35.16
N THR A 8 18.98 -33.96 -35.60
CA THR A 8 20.37 -33.87 -35.19
C THR A 8 21.07 -32.60 -35.66
N MET A 9 21.98 -32.15 -34.79
CA MET A 9 23.18 -31.33 -34.99
C MET A 9 23.73 -31.20 -36.40
N LYS A 10 24.16 -30.01 -36.79
CA LYS A 10 25.23 -29.81 -37.76
C LYS A 10 26.21 -28.74 -37.29
N ILE A 11 27.34 -29.24 -36.78
CA ILE A 11 28.61 -28.52 -36.63
C ILE A 11 29.25 -28.44 -38.00
N MET A 12 29.71 -27.28 -38.40
CA MET A 12 30.81 -27.23 -39.39
C MET A 12 31.67 -25.99 -39.20
N GLN A 13 32.92 -26.30 -39.12
CA GLN A 13 34.13 -25.57 -38.79
C GLN A 13 34.70 -24.79 -39.99
N MET A 14 35.54 -23.83 -39.66
CA MET A 14 36.73 -23.31 -40.33
C MET A 14 36.59 -22.33 -41.50
N ALA A 15 37.13 -21.13 -41.30
CA ALA A 15 38.33 -20.71 -42.01
C ALA A 15 38.91 -19.41 -41.44
N THR A 16 40.15 -19.49 -41.06
CA THR A 16 41.07 -18.40 -40.72
C THR A 16 41.48 -17.62 -41.96
N ILE A 17 41.44 -16.28 -41.93
CA ILE A 17 42.34 -15.44 -42.71
C ILE A 17 42.75 -14.24 -41.87
N SER A 18 44.07 -14.20 -41.62
CA SER A 18 44.83 -13.09 -41.09
C SER A 18 45.17 -12.12 -42.20
N LEU A 19 45.01 -10.81 -41.99
CA LEU A 19 45.88 -9.79 -42.60
C LEU A 19 45.67 -8.41 -41.92
N ILE A 20 46.78 -7.87 -41.62
CA ILE A 20 47.19 -6.61 -40.99
C ILE A 20 46.79 -5.39 -41.81
N SER A 21 46.29 -4.31 -41.24
CA SER A 21 46.73 -2.94 -41.55
C SER A 21 46.17 -1.86 -40.62
N LEU A 22 47.08 -1.15 -40.05
CA LEU A 22 47.15 0.30 -39.70
C LEU A 22 45.87 1.08 -39.37
N GLY A 23 45.81 1.52 -38.18
CA GLY A 23 45.79 2.95 -37.81
C GLY A 23 44.47 3.70 -38.08
N SER A 24 43.65 3.82 -37.02
CA SER A 24 43.03 5.14 -36.71
C SER A 24 42.60 5.15 -35.27
N PHE A 25 43.28 5.99 -34.48
CA PHE A 25 42.92 6.27 -33.11
C PHE A 25 41.65 7.12 -33.16
N CYS A 26 40.49 6.47 -33.06
CA CYS A 26 39.23 7.16 -32.84
C CYS A 26 38.96 7.15 -31.35
N ALA A 27 39.13 8.31 -30.71
CA ALA A 27 38.81 8.53 -29.30
C ALA A 27 37.31 8.25 -29.11
N ILE A 28 37.02 7.11 -28.53
CA ILE A 28 35.65 6.78 -28.07
C ILE A 28 35.43 7.57 -26.80
N SER A 29 34.77 8.71 -26.93
CA SER A 29 34.19 9.44 -25.80
C SER A 29 33.27 8.51 -25.05
N ASN A 30 33.67 8.01 -23.87
CA ASN A 30 32.78 7.34 -22.95
C ASN A 30 31.73 8.35 -22.48
N ALA A 31 30.62 8.42 -23.20
CA ALA A 31 29.43 9.03 -22.68
C ALA A 31 28.94 8.14 -21.53
N THR A 32 29.29 8.49 -20.31
CA THR A 32 28.69 7.96 -19.09
C THR A 32 27.21 8.29 -19.14
N TYR A 33 26.40 7.32 -19.57
CA TYR A 33 24.96 7.35 -19.36
C TYR A 33 24.75 7.30 -17.84
N ALA A 34 24.53 8.46 -17.23
CA ALA A 34 24.00 8.50 -15.89
C ALA A 34 22.64 7.82 -15.91
N ALA A 35 22.55 6.65 -15.29
CA ALA A 35 21.27 6.03 -15.03
C ALA A 35 20.38 7.04 -14.27
N PRO A 36 19.10 7.17 -14.62
CA PRO A 36 18.20 8.02 -13.87
C PRO A 36 18.25 7.58 -12.41
N ALA A 37 18.67 8.49 -11.53
CA ALA A 37 18.61 8.30 -10.10
C ALA A 37 17.13 8.01 -9.77
N PHE A 38 16.83 6.78 -9.38
CA PHE A 38 15.56 6.47 -8.74
C PHE A 38 15.46 7.38 -7.54
N SER A 39 14.54 8.34 -7.63
CA SER A 39 14.21 9.26 -6.57
C SER A 39 14.06 8.46 -5.27
N SER A 40 14.86 8.78 -4.28
CA SER A 40 14.79 8.23 -2.93
C SER A 40 13.34 8.30 -2.46
N ALA A 41 12.71 7.15 -2.30
CA ALA A 41 11.47 7.05 -1.54
C ALA A 41 11.70 7.77 -0.20
N SER A 42 10.83 8.74 0.11
CA SER A 42 10.98 9.61 1.25
C SER A 42 11.23 8.80 2.53
N SER A 43 12.15 9.26 3.36
CA SER A 43 12.57 8.64 4.62
C SER A 43 11.38 8.28 5.55
N ASP A 44 10.24 8.93 5.39
CA ASP A 44 9.04 8.72 6.17
C ASP A 44 8.33 7.37 5.90
N GLN A 45 8.42 6.83 4.67
CA GLN A 45 7.82 5.54 4.33
C GLN A 45 8.47 4.36 5.06
N LYS A 46 9.72 4.48 5.45
CA LYS A 46 10.52 3.39 6.05
C LYS A 46 10.35 3.27 7.56
N GLN A 47 9.71 4.24 8.21
CA GLN A 47 9.68 4.32 9.68
C GLN A 47 8.92 3.17 10.34
N TRP A 48 7.83 2.67 9.74
CA TRP A 48 6.95 1.67 10.32
C TRP A 48 7.11 0.27 9.76
N VAL A 49 7.58 0.13 8.53
CA VAL A 49 7.75 -1.19 7.88
C VAL A 49 8.75 -2.05 8.67
N GLY A 50 8.33 -3.28 8.95
CA GLY A 50 9.10 -4.24 9.76
C GLY A 50 8.92 -4.08 11.28
N LYS A 51 8.12 -3.12 11.74
CA LYS A 51 7.85 -2.92 13.17
C LYS A 51 6.46 -3.45 13.56
N PRO A 52 6.27 -3.86 14.82
CA PRO A 52 4.95 -4.14 15.35
C PRO A 52 4.03 -2.93 15.19
N ALA A 53 2.81 -3.16 14.73
CA ALA A 53 1.81 -2.12 14.66
C ALA A 53 1.42 -1.65 16.08
N PRO A 54 1.18 -0.33 16.29
CA PRO A 54 0.77 0.17 17.59
C PRO A 54 -0.60 -0.42 17.96
N SER A 55 -0.74 -0.77 19.24
CA SER A 55 -2.02 -1.22 19.77
C SER A 55 -3.01 -0.06 19.82
N PHE A 56 -4.27 -0.37 19.59
CA PHE A 56 -5.36 0.60 19.72
C PHE A 56 -6.59 -0.03 20.37
N LYS A 57 -7.45 0.82 20.92
CA LYS A 57 -8.80 0.49 21.36
C LYS A 57 -9.72 1.65 21.01
N LEU A 58 -10.48 1.50 19.91
CA LEU A 58 -11.30 2.55 19.32
C LEU A 58 -12.71 2.03 19.07
N GLN A 59 -13.69 2.95 19.08
CA GLN A 59 -15.08 2.62 18.75
C GLN A 59 -15.33 2.79 17.25
N ASP A 60 -16.17 1.92 16.69
CA ASP A 60 -16.69 2.07 15.34
C ASP A 60 -17.96 2.94 15.29
N GLN A 61 -18.53 3.09 14.10
CA GLN A 61 -19.79 3.80 13.82
C GLN A 61 -21.02 3.27 14.60
N ASN A 62 -20.92 2.09 15.19
CA ASN A 62 -21.97 1.47 15.99
C ASN A 62 -21.63 1.48 17.50
N ALA A 63 -20.63 2.28 17.91
CA ALA A 63 -20.09 2.34 19.25
C ALA A 63 -19.49 1.00 19.77
N LYS A 64 -19.22 0.05 18.87
CA LYS A 64 -18.56 -1.21 19.20
C LYS A 64 -17.05 -0.98 19.31
N TRP A 65 -16.44 -1.54 20.36
CA TRP A 65 -15.00 -1.46 20.57
C TRP A 65 -14.23 -2.43 19.68
N HIS A 66 -13.16 -1.93 19.09
CA HIS A 66 -12.20 -2.66 18.27
C HIS A 66 -10.80 -2.50 18.85
N GLU A 67 -10.08 -3.61 18.98
CA GLU A 67 -8.69 -3.65 19.42
C GLU A 67 -7.88 -4.43 18.39
N LEU A 68 -6.63 -4.02 18.13
CA LEU A 68 -5.78 -4.70 17.12
C LEU A 68 -5.66 -6.21 17.39
N LYS A 69 -5.53 -6.62 18.66
CA LYS A 69 -5.41 -8.03 19.05
C LYS A 69 -6.58 -8.94 18.59
N GLN A 70 -7.77 -8.37 18.35
CA GLN A 70 -8.95 -9.12 17.87
C GLN A 70 -8.79 -9.60 16.42
N TYR A 71 -7.82 -9.03 15.70
CA TYR A 71 -7.54 -9.33 14.31
C TYR A 71 -6.28 -10.17 14.12
N GLN A 72 -5.72 -10.70 15.21
CA GLN A 72 -4.56 -11.61 15.13
C GLN A 72 -4.88 -12.79 14.20
N GLY A 73 -3.92 -13.15 13.34
CA GLY A 73 -4.10 -14.17 12.33
C GLY A 73 -4.79 -13.70 11.03
N LYS A 74 -5.10 -12.40 10.93
CA LYS A 74 -5.67 -11.78 9.73
C LYS A 74 -4.80 -10.65 9.22
N TRP A 75 -4.84 -10.39 7.93
CA TRP A 75 -4.38 -9.14 7.37
C TRP A 75 -5.25 -7.99 7.86
N VAL A 76 -4.63 -6.86 8.24
CA VAL A 76 -5.36 -5.65 8.64
C VAL A 76 -4.94 -4.50 7.74
N VAL A 77 -5.92 -3.97 6.99
CA VAL A 77 -5.78 -2.72 6.24
C VAL A 77 -6.27 -1.60 7.15
N LEU A 78 -5.33 -0.84 7.73
CA LEU A 78 -5.62 0.28 8.60
C LEU A 78 -5.43 1.57 7.79
N TYR A 79 -6.51 2.09 7.17
CA TYR A 79 -6.42 3.29 6.35
C TYR A 79 -6.93 4.52 7.10
N PHE A 80 -6.10 5.56 7.14
CA PHE A 80 -6.42 6.85 7.74
C PHE A 80 -6.89 7.83 6.68
N TYR A 81 -7.93 8.59 7.01
CA TYR A 81 -8.47 9.61 6.12
C TYR A 81 -8.77 10.91 6.89
N PRO A 82 -8.70 12.08 6.22
CA PRO A 82 -8.78 13.37 6.89
C PRO A 82 -10.11 13.65 7.57
N LYS A 83 -11.26 13.37 6.91
CA LYS A 83 -12.57 13.78 7.41
C LYS A 83 -13.71 13.06 6.70
N ASP A 84 -14.74 12.69 7.48
CA ASP A 84 -16.01 12.21 6.97
C ASP A 84 -16.64 13.18 5.96
N ASP A 85 -17.41 12.67 5.02
CA ASP A 85 -18.14 13.40 3.98
C ASP A 85 -17.30 14.27 3.03
N SER A 86 -15.97 14.29 3.15
CA SER A 86 -15.15 14.94 2.14
C SER A 86 -15.13 14.14 0.82
N PRO A 87 -15.02 14.80 -0.35
CA PRO A 87 -15.13 14.12 -1.65
C PRO A 87 -14.12 12.97 -1.81
N GLY A 88 -12.83 13.18 -1.46
CA GLY A 88 -11.79 12.18 -1.57
C GLY A 88 -11.97 11.02 -0.58
N CYS A 89 -12.44 11.29 0.65
CA CYS A 89 -12.70 10.23 1.63
C CYS A 89 -13.93 9.40 1.25
N THR A 90 -14.96 10.03 0.71
CA THR A 90 -16.13 9.35 0.16
C THR A 90 -15.74 8.42 -1.00
N GLN A 91 -14.88 8.89 -1.90
CA GLN A 91 -14.39 8.09 -3.02
C GLN A 91 -13.58 6.87 -2.54
N GLU A 92 -12.65 7.08 -1.63
CA GLU A 92 -11.81 6.01 -1.08
C GLU A 92 -12.63 4.96 -0.30
N ALA A 93 -13.57 5.40 0.54
CA ALA A 93 -14.47 4.52 1.27
C ALA A 93 -15.35 3.66 0.33
N ASN A 94 -15.83 4.24 -0.78
CA ASN A 94 -16.58 3.49 -1.79
C ASN A 94 -15.72 2.45 -2.52
N GLN A 95 -14.44 2.72 -2.77
CA GLN A 95 -13.51 1.74 -3.35
C GLN A 95 -13.29 0.56 -2.40
N PHE A 96 -12.99 0.82 -1.13
CA PHE A 96 -12.86 -0.24 -0.13
C PHE A 96 -14.16 -1.03 0.04
N LYS A 97 -15.32 -0.36 0.07
CA LYS A 97 -16.63 -1.02 0.12
C LYS A 97 -16.85 -1.97 -1.04
N ALA A 98 -16.56 -1.55 -2.26
CA ALA A 98 -16.73 -2.37 -3.46
C ALA A 98 -15.83 -3.62 -3.45
N LEU A 99 -14.59 -3.48 -2.96
CA LEU A 99 -13.60 -4.56 -2.90
C LEU A 99 -13.65 -5.37 -1.59
N TYR A 100 -14.45 -4.97 -0.61
CA TYR A 100 -14.49 -5.63 0.71
C TYR A 100 -14.72 -7.14 0.67
N PRO A 101 -15.60 -7.69 -0.20
CA PRO A 101 -15.75 -9.14 -0.32
C PRO A 101 -14.46 -9.86 -0.75
N GLN A 102 -13.61 -9.19 -1.55
CA GLN A 102 -12.32 -9.74 -1.98
C GLN A 102 -11.29 -9.69 -0.85
N PHE A 103 -11.25 -8.60 -0.07
CA PHE A 103 -10.45 -8.54 1.17
C PHE A 103 -10.83 -9.68 2.12
N SER A 104 -12.12 -9.89 2.36
CA SER A 104 -12.60 -10.97 3.24
C SER A 104 -12.19 -12.36 2.74
N LYS A 105 -12.22 -12.62 1.44
CA LYS A 105 -11.76 -13.88 0.84
C LYS A 105 -10.26 -14.12 1.06
N ASN A 106 -9.47 -13.06 1.13
CA ASN A 106 -8.03 -13.10 1.41
C ASN A 106 -7.72 -13.04 2.92
N ASN A 107 -8.69 -13.36 3.78
CA ASN A 107 -8.56 -13.29 5.24
C ASN A 107 -8.07 -11.91 5.73
N ALA A 108 -8.53 -10.85 5.07
CA ALA A 108 -8.18 -9.47 5.40
C ALA A 108 -9.39 -8.71 5.93
N VAL A 109 -9.16 -7.81 6.87
CA VAL A 109 -10.12 -6.83 7.38
C VAL A 109 -9.70 -5.43 6.98
N VAL A 110 -10.68 -4.60 6.66
CA VAL A 110 -10.48 -3.18 6.37
C VAL A 110 -11.03 -2.36 7.54
N LEU A 111 -10.22 -1.47 8.08
CA LEU A 111 -10.54 -0.56 9.17
C LEU A 111 -10.22 0.87 8.69
N GLY A 112 -11.24 1.69 8.50
CA GLY A 112 -11.04 3.12 8.29
C GLY A 112 -10.81 3.81 9.63
N VAL A 113 -10.01 4.87 9.65
CA VAL A 113 -9.75 5.65 10.88
C VAL A 113 -9.73 7.13 10.54
N SER A 114 -10.46 7.94 11.30
CA SER A 114 -10.31 9.40 11.28
C SER A 114 -10.36 9.98 12.69
N LEU A 115 -10.19 11.28 12.79
CA LEU A 115 -10.29 12.00 14.06
C LEU A 115 -11.73 12.48 14.35
N ASP A 116 -12.69 12.14 13.45
CA ASP A 116 -14.11 12.39 13.65
C ASP A 116 -14.67 11.52 14.79
N ASP A 117 -15.79 11.93 15.36
CA ASP A 117 -16.44 11.18 16.43
C ASP A 117 -17.37 10.06 15.90
N VAL A 118 -17.84 9.22 16.83
CA VAL A 118 -18.73 8.10 16.54
C VAL A 118 -20.02 8.54 15.84
N GLN A 119 -20.57 9.71 16.21
CA GLN A 119 -21.81 10.20 15.59
C GLN A 119 -21.60 10.62 14.14
N SER A 120 -20.47 11.24 13.83
CA SER A 120 -20.07 11.57 12.46
C SER A 120 -19.92 10.28 11.65
N HIS A 121 -19.18 9.31 12.16
CA HIS A 121 -19.00 8.00 11.53
C HIS A 121 -20.33 7.28 11.28
N GLN A 122 -21.26 7.34 12.23
CA GLN A 122 -22.59 6.73 12.05
C GLN A 122 -23.33 7.34 10.85
N LYS A 123 -23.32 8.67 10.74
CA LYS A 123 -23.96 9.37 9.60
C LYS A 123 -23.28 9.03 8.28
N PHE A 124 -21.95 9.11 8.25
CA PHE A 124 -21.15 8.83 7.06
C PHE A 124 -21.29 7.37 6.61
N SER A 125 -21.17 6.42 7.51
CA SER A 125 -21.34 5.00 7.22
C SER A 125 -22.74 4.70 6.70
N LYS A 126 -23.79 5.23 7.34
CA LYS A 126 -25.17 5.06 6.91
C LYS A 126 -25.41 5.65 5.51
N LYS A 127 -24.92 6.86 5.25
CA LYS A 127 -25.03 7.54 3.95
C LYS A 127 -24.42 6.73 2.81
N LEU A 128 -23.26 6.12 3.04
CA LEU A 128 -22.56 5.33 2.02
C LEU A 128 -22.93 3.84 2.04
N GLY A 129 -23.64 3.37 3.07
CA GLY A 129 -23.91 1.95 3.27
C GLY A 129 -22.62 1.14 3.41
N LEU A 130 -21.69 1.62 4.24
CA LEU A 130 -20.40 0.93 4.44
C LEU A 130 -20.60 -0.44 5.08
N ASN A 131 -19.86 -1.42 4.60
CA ASN A 131 -19.90 -2.82 5.03
C ASN A 131 -18.68 -3.24 5.86
N PHE A 132 -17.91 -2.27 6.34
CA PHE A 132 -16.74 -2.45 7.18
C PHE A 132 -16.69 -1.38 8.30
N PRO A 133 -15.91 -1.60 9.39
CA PRO A 133 -15.78 -0.64 10.48
C PRO A 133 -15.00 0.61 10.07
N ILE A 134 -15.47 1.77 10.54
CA ILE A 134 -14.70 3.01 10.57
C ILE A 134 -14.56 3.45 12.02
N LEU A 135 -13.32 3.71 12.47
CA LEU A 135 -12.94 3.84 13.87
C LEU A 135 -12.68 5.31 14.24
N ALA A 136 -13.26 5.75 15.34
CA ALA A 136 -13.14 7.11 15.85
C ALA A 136 -11.89 7.27 16.74
N ASP A 137 -10.79 7.81 16.20
CA ASP A 137 -9.62 8.23 16.97
C ASP A 137 -9.76 9.68 17.46
N HIS A 138 -10.91 9.99 18.07
CA HIS A 138 -11.28 11.34 18.49
C HIS A 138 -10.25 11.98 19.45
N ASN A 139 -9.59 11.18 20.27
CA ASN A 139 -8.52 11.64 21.16
C ASN A 139 -7.14 11.71 20.48
N HIS A 140 -7.07 11.41 19.19
CA HIS A 140 -5.86 11.44 18.36
C HIS A 140 -4.73 10.51 18.86
N GLN A 141 -5.03 9.50 19.66
CA GLN A 141 -4.00 8.65 20.29
C GLN A 141 -3.25 7.83 19.27
N LEU A 142 -3.96 7.11 18.42
CA LEU A 142 -3.36 6.25 17.42
C LEU A 142 -2.66 7.07 16.32
N ALA A 143 -3.31 8.13 15.84
CA ALA A 143 -2.73 9.01 14.82
C ALA A 143 -1.47 9.74 15.32
N ASN A 144 -1.41 10.14 16.61
CA ASN A 144 -0.20 10.71 17.20
C ASN A 144 0.93 9.68 17.32
N GLN A 145 0.64 8.44 17.74
CA GLN A 145 1.64 7.37 17.81
C GLN A 145 2.26 7.11 16.44
N LEU A 146 1.45 7.15 15.39
CA LEU A 146 1.89 6.94 14.01
C LEU A 146 2.57 8.19 13.39
N GLY A 147 2.48 9.36 14.02
CA GLY A 147 3.06 10.60 13.51
C GLY A 147 2.29 11.20 12.33
N ILE A 148 1.00 10.85 12.17
CA ILE A 148 0.19 11.22 11.01
C ILE A 148 -0.87 12.29 11.30
N VAL A 149 -0.80 12.96 12.45
CA VAL A 149 -1.65 14.11 12.73
C VAL A 149 -1.17 15.33 11.98
N ARG A 150 -2.06 15.97 11.23
CA ARG A 150 -1.84 17.26 10.58
C ARG A 150 -2.60 18.35 11.34
N ASN A 151 -1.86 19.34 11.79
CA ASN A 151 -2.44 20.52 12.44
C ASN A 151 -2.72 21.61 11.39
N LEU A 152 -3.98 22.04 11.30
CA LEU A 152 -4.44 23.11 10.40
C LEU A 152 -4.71 24.43 11.16
N GLY A 153 -4.18 24.60 12.36
CA GLY A 153 -4.43 25.75 13.22
C GLY A 153 -5.67 25.58 14.07
N ILE A 154 -6.85 25.74 13.49
CA ILE A 154 -8.13 25.62 14.20
C ILE A 154 -8.65 24.18 14.32
N ALA A 155 -8.11 23.25 13.54
CA ALA A 155 -8.51 21.85 13.54
C ALA A 155 -7.32 20.92 13.32
N LYS A 156 -7.44 19.70 13.81
CA LYS A 156 -6.51 18.61 13.53
C LYS A 156 -7.22 17.57 12.67
N ILE A 157 -6.49 16.99 11.73
CA ILE A 157 -6.97 15.90 10.88
C ILE A 157 -5.89 14.81 10.79
N ALA A 158 -6.29 13.59 10.48
CA ALA A 158 -5.33 12.56 10.09
C ALA A 158 -4.82 12.85 8.65
N LYS A 159 -3.55 12.57 8.39
CA LYS A 159 -3.06 12.47 7.02
C LYS A 159 -3.73 11.26 6.34
N ARG A 160 -3.81 11.29 5.01
CA ARG A 160 -4.27 10.15 4.23
C ARG A 160 -3.12 9.16 4.04
N GLU A 161 -3.06 8.19 4.91
CA GLU A 161 -2.00 7.17 4.92
C GLU A 161 -2.62 5.82 5.27
N THR A 162 -2.03 4.73 4.76
CA THR A 162 -2.51 3.38 5.03
C THR A 162 -1.36 2.50 5.51
N PHE A 163 -1.64 1.69 6.50
CA PHE A 163 -0.73 0.67 7.03
C PHE A 163 -1.32 -0.70 6.75
N LEU A 164 -0.59 -1.53 6.01
CA LEU A 164 -0.93 -2.94 5.84
C LEU A 164 -0.17 -3.74 6.89
N ILE A 165 -0.93 -4.45 7.72
CA ILE A 165 -0.42 -5.21 8.86
C ILE A 165 -0.64 -6.68 8.56
N ASP A 166 0.40 -7.50 8.72
CA ASP A 166 0.35 -8.93 8.50
C ASP A 166 -0.38 -9.67 9.64
N PRO A 167 -0.67 -10.98 9.47
CA PRO A 167 -1.31 -11.80 10.50
C PRO A 167 -0.54 -11.90 11.83
N GLN A 168 0.74 -11.56 11.85
CA GLN A 168 1.60 -11.53 13.03
C GLN A 168 1.55 -10.19 13.76
N GLY A 169 0.90 -9.18 13.18
CA GLY A 169 0.78 -7.84 13.73
C GLY A 169 1.92 -6.89 13.35
N THR A 170 2.71 -7.23 12.34
CA THR A 170 3.80 -6.41 11.83
C THR A 170 3.33 -5.56 10.65
N VAL A 171 3.74 -4.31 10.60
CA VAL A 171 3.50 -3.44 9.44
C VAL A 171 4.40 -3.88 8.30
N VAL A 172 3.83 -4.33 7.19
CA VAL A 172 4.58 -4.77 5.99
C VAL A 172 4.60 -3.73 4.89
N TYR A 173 3.56 -2.87 4.82
CA TYR A 173 3.53 -1.72 3.91
C TYR A 173 3.03 -0.48 4.63
N HIS A 174 3.60 0.66 4.25
CA HIS A 174 3.15 1.99 4.66
C HIS A 174 2.97 2.86 3.42
N TYR A 175 1.72 3.19 3.10
CA TYR A 175 1.36 4.03 1.96
C TYR A 175 1.19 5.47 2.45
N SER A 176 2.21 6.30 2.31
CA SER A 176 2.21 7.71 2.72
C SER A 176 1.65 8.66 1.64
N SER A 177 1.44 8.14 0.42
CA SER A 177 0.80 8.84 -0.69
C SER A 177 -0.27 7.95 -1.31
N VAL A 178 -1.51 8.40 -1.28
CA VAL A 178 -2.69 7.59 -1.62
C VAL A 178 -3.47 8.26 -2.75
N ASN A 179 -3.70 7.51 -3.83
CA ASN A 179 -4.67 7.85 -4.87
C ASN A 179 -6.02 7.23 -4.52
N THR A 180 -7.01 8.04 -4.16
CA THR A 180 -8.32 7.59 -3.68
C THR A 180 -9.12 6.76 -4.68
N GLN A 181 -8.76 6.78 -5.98
CA GLN A 181 -9.44 6.01 -7.03
C GLN A 181 -8.91 4.58 -7.18
N THR A 182 -7.63 4.35 -6.87
CA THR A 182 -6.95 3.08 -7.17
C THR A 182 -6.40 2.38 -5.93
N HIS A 183 -6.37 3.09 -4.79
CA HIS A 183 -5.67 2.64 -3.60
C HIS A 183 -6.17 1.30 -3.05
N ALA A 184 -7.49 1.12 -2.94
CA ALA A 184 -8.03 -0.13 -2.41
C ALA A 184 -7.65 -1.34 -3.28
N GLY A 185 -7.59 -1.17 -4.61
CA GLY A 185 -7.12 -2.21 -5.53
C GLY A 185 -5.63 -2.50 -5.37
N GLN A 186 -4.81 -1.46 -5.16
CA GLN A 186 -3.38 -1.63 -4.89
C GLN A 186 -3.15 -2.43 -3.60
N VAL A 187 -3.79 -2.03 -2.49
CA VAL A 187 -3.66 -2.74 -1.20
C VAL A 187 -4.12 -4.19 -1.30
N LEU A 188 -5.20 -4.45 -2.06
CA LEU A 188 -5.67 -5.81 -2.28
C LEU A 188 -4.65 -6.67 -3.05
N ALA A 189 -3.98 -6.09 -4.06
CA ALA A 189 -2.93 -6.79 -4.81
C ALA A 189 -1.70 -7.10 -3.95
N ASP A 190 -1.36 -6.23 -3.00
CA ASP A 190 -0.22 -6.42 -2.10
C ASP A 190 -0.47 -7.48 -0.99
N ILE A 191 -1.72 -7.97 -0.84
CA ILE A 191 -2.09 -9.08 0.06
C ILE A 191 -2.03 -10.45 -0.66
N GLN A 192 -2.19 -10.46 -1.98
CA GLN A 192 -2.25 -11.68 -2.81
C GLN A 192 -0.86 -12.17 -3.19
#